data_9dcfabb7f55ade776484440fade98f3a
#
_entry.id   9dcfabb7f55ade776484440fade98f3a
#
_cell.length_a   1.000
_cell.length_b   1.000
_cell.length_c   1.000
_cell.angle_alpha   90.00
_cell.angle_beta   90.00
_cell.angle_gamma   90.00
#
_symmetry.space_group_name_H-M   'P 1'
#
loop_
_entity.id
_entity.type
_entity.pdbx_description
1 polymer ?
#
loop_
_entity_poly.entity_id
_entity_poly.type
_entity_poly.pdbx_seq_one_letter_code
_entity_poly.pdbx_strand_id
1 'polypeptide(L)'
;MNFKSIVGHEDIIRHFKSSIEMNKVGHAYIIAGEPDSGKKMLSRAFATTLQCEEGGVEPCGECQSCRQMVSGNQPDVIMLEPAKEGTISVDDIREQVVDSICIKPYKSRYKIYIVPNAQNMTVQAQNALLKTIEEPPAYGIVLLLTTNVDKMLPTVVSRCIVLNTKPIRERDMLGYLEKHMGISEEKAYFCLDFAQGNLGKAIKLATNEEYSQVVDSVVSTLKNIQNMDADDLAKAVSDIEQFKMSLDDYMDLMMMWYRDVLMFKVTGNIDKLLFKGEYSSLKNQAKLLSYKTIEDKINAIEKAKRRLDVNANFDITIELLLLTLKES
;
A
#
# COMPACT_ATOMS: atom_id res chain seq x y z
N MET A 1 8.27 16.08 10.22
CA MET A 1 8.48 14.86 9.39
C MET A 1 9.77 15.05 8.62
N ASN A 2 10.72 14.11 8.72
CA ASN A 2 12.04 14.16 8.08
C ASN A 2 12.42 12.76 7.57
N PHE A 3 13.48 12.67 6.76
CA PHE A 3 13.94 11.39 6.23
C PHE A 3 14.46 10.44 7.31
N LYS A 4 14.98 10.97 8.44
CA LYS A 4 15.48 10.15 9.57
C LYS A 4 14.37 9.38 10.28
N SER A 5 13.13 9.85 10.19
CA SER A 5 11.97 9.17 10.78
C SER A 5 11.39 8.07 9.88
N ILE A 6 11.92 7.89 8.68
CA ILE A 6 11.46 6.87 7.73
C ILE A 6 12.36 5.64 7.86
N VAL A 7 11.74 4.50 8.11
CA VAL A 7 12.44 3.22 8.18
C VAL A 7 12.51 2.61 6.78
N GLY A 8 13.71 2.19 6.37
CA GLY A 8 13.96 1.65 5.04
C GLY A 8 13.98 2.70 3.93
N HIS A 9 13.86 2.24 2.69
CA HIS A 9 13.83 3.06 1.47
C HIS A 9 15.06 3.93 1.24
N GLU A 10 16.24 3.47 1.69
CA GLU A 10 17.50 4.23 1.66
C GLU A 10 17.86 4.70 0.25
N ASP A 11 17.55 3.91 -0.79
CA ASP A 11 17.83 4.27 -2.18
C ASP A 11 17.00 5.49 -2.63
N ILE A 12 15.71 5.53 -2.28
CA ILE A 12 14.82 6.66 -2.58
C ILE A 12 15.25 7.91 -1.81
N ILE A 13 15.55 7.74 -0.51
CA ILE A 13 16.00 8.83 0.35
C ILE A 13 17.32 9.40 -0.18
N ARG A 14 18.26 8.53 -0.58
CA ARG A 14 19.55 8.94 -1.18
C ARG A 14 19.32 9.71 -2.46
N HIS A 15 18.43 9.23 -3.34
CA HIS A 15 18.08 9.93 -4.58
C HIS A 15 17.54 11.34 -4.29
N PHE A 16 16.59 11.47 -3.36
CA PHE A 16 16.05 12.78 -2.99
C PHE A 16 17.10 13.71 -2.42
N LYS A 17 17.93 13.26 -1.47
CA LYS A 17 19.01 14.06 -0.91
C LYS A 17 20.01 14.51 -1.96
N SER A 18 20.47 13.59 -2.81
CA SER A 18 21.40 13.93 -3.90
C SER A 18 20.79 14.92 -4.90
N SER A 19 19.52 14.80 -5.24
CA SER A 19 18.85 15.74 -6.14
C SER A 19 18.78 17.15 -5.56
N ILE A 20 18.60 17.27 -4.24
CA ILE A 20 18.58 18.55 -3.51
C ILE A 20 20.00 19.13 -3.45
N GLU A 21 21.00 18.35 -3.05
CA GLU A 21 22.41 18.79 -2.95
C GLU A 21 22.94 19.31 -4.28
N MET A 22 22.65 18.59 -5.37
CA MET A 22 23.05 18.96 -6.72
C MET A 22 22.21 20.09 -7.32
N ASN A 23 21.18 20.56 -6.62
CA ASN A 23 20.19 21.51 -7.14
C ASN A 23 19.56 21.05 -8.48
N LYS A 24 19.35 19.74 -8.63
CA LYS A 24 18.77 19.06 -9.81
C LYS A 24 17.53 18.27 -9.42
N VAL A 25 16.59 18.94 -8.76
CA VAL A 25 15.30 18.35 -8.41
C VAL A 25 14.47 18.15 -9.68
N GLY A 26 13.99 16.94 -9.91
CA GLY A 26 13.11 16.64 -11.03
C GLY A 26 11.72 17.29 -10.87
N HIS A 27 11.04 17.51 -11.98
CA HIS A 27 9.70 18.11 -11.97
C HIS A 27 8.57 17.10 -11.78
N ALA A 28 8.81 15.83 -12.12
CA ALA A 28 7.79 14.78 -11.99
C ALA A 28 8.42 13.48 -11.48
N TYR A 29 7.77 12.89 -10.47
CA TYR A 29 8.17 11.61 -9.89
C TYR A 29 6.98 10.67 -9.81
N ILE A 30 7.22 9.38 -10.03
CA ILE A 30 6.31 8.30 -9.68
C ILE A 30 6.94 7.53 -8.52
N ILE A 31 6.27 7.50 -7.37
CA ILE A 31 6.67 6.67 -6.23
C ILE A 31 5.73 5.46 -6.24
N ALA A 32 6.28 4.30 -6.62
CA ALA A 32 5.53 3.07 -6.80
C ALA A 32 5.82 2.06 -5.68
N GLY A 33 4.80 1.30 -5.30
CA GLY A 33 4.93 0.21 -4.33
C GLY A 33 3.60 -0.19 -3.72
N GLU A 34 3.60 -1.23 -2.93
CA GLU A 34 2.40 -1.77 -2.28
C GLU A 34 1.62 -0.73 -1.46
N PRO A 35 0.33 -0.95 -1.20
CA PRO A 35 -0.40 -0.17 -0.22
C PRO A 35 0.38 -0.12 1.11
N ASP A 36 0.31 0.99 1.83
CA ASP A 36 0.97 1.20 3.13
C ASP A 36 2.51 1.06 3.16
N SER A 37 3.17 0.97 2.00
CA SER A 37 4.64 0.89 1.88
C SER A 37 5.38 2.20 2.17
N GLY A 38 4.73 3.21 2.76
CA GLY A 38 5.39 4.47 3.14
C GLY A 38 5.48 5.53 2.02
N LYS A 39 4.89 5.32 0.84
CA LYS A 39 4.91 6.29 -0.29
C LYS A 39 4.50 7.70 0.12
N LYS A 40 3.41 7.83 0.88
CA LYS A 40 2.91 9.12 1.38
C LYS A 40 3.87 9.78 2.37
N MET A 41 4.54 8.98 3.20
CA MET A 41 5.58 9.48 4.11
C MET A 41 6.80 10.01 3.35
N LEU A 42 7.28 9.25 2.36
CA LEU A 42 8.40 9.65 1.50
C LEU A 42 8.10 10.95 0.76
N SER A 43 6.93 11.06 0.11
CA SER A 43 6.53 12.26 -0.62
C SER A 43 6.41 13.48 0.30
N ARG A 44 5.82 13.32 1.49
CA ARG A 44 5.71 14.40 2.47
C ARG A 44 7.06 14.82 3.06
N ALA A 45 7.96 13.87 3.35
CA ALA A 45 9.30 14.20 3.83
C ALA A 45 10.11 14.95 2.76
N PHE A 46 10.01 14.54 1.50
CA PHE A 46 10.63 15.24 0.38
C PHE A 46 10.08 16.67 0.21
N ALA A 47 8.75 16.79 0.20
CA ALA A 47 8.08 18.09 0.13
C ALA A 47 8.48 19.00 1.31
N THR A 48 8.52 18.47 2.54
CA THR A 48 8.93 19.22 3.73
C THR A 48 10.36 19.74 3.61
N THR A 49 11.27 18.89 3.09
CA THR A 49 12.67 19.27 2.91
C THR A 49 12.81 20.38 1.87
N LEU A 50 12.12 20.28 0.73
CA LEU A 50 12.13 21.30 -0.33
C LEU A 50 11.53 22.64 0.10
N GLN A 51 10.59 22.62 1.02
CA GLN A 51 9.89 23.81 1.52
C GLN A 51 10.56 24.41 2.77
N CYS A 52 11.59 23.76 3.33
CA CYS A 52 12.26 24.25 4.53
C CYS A 52 12.97 25.58 4.26
N GLU A 53 12.73 26.58 5.09
CA GLU A 53 13.31 27.92 4.94
C GLU A 53 14.82 27.95 5.19
N GLU A 54 15.32 27.04 6.03
CA GLU A 54 16.76 26.88 6.31
C GLU A 54 17.52 26.22 5.16
N GLY A 55 16.80 25.54 4.25
CA GLY A 55 17.42 24.77 3.18
C GLY A 55 18.12 23.49 3.66
N GLY A 56 18.86 22.84 2.73
CA GLY A 56 19.59 21.61 3.02
C GLY A 56 18.83 20.35 2.68
N VAL A 57 19.41 19.19 3.02
CA VAL A 57 18.89 17.86 2.68
C VAL A 57 17.99 17.23 3.74
N GLU A 58 17.84 17.91 4.86
CA GLU A 58 16.91 17.55 5.94
C GLU A 58 16.17 18.83 6.38
N PRO A 59 14.87 18.72 6.70
CA PRO A 59 14.12 19.87 7.20
C PRO A 59 14.53 20.20 8.63
N CYS A 60 14.58 21.49 8.99
CA CYS A 60 14.92 21.93 10.35
C CYS A 60 13.85 21.54 11.40
N GLY A 61 12.58 21.36 10.98
CA GLY A 61 11.46 21.04 11.88
C GLY A 61 10.85 22.24 12.63
N GLU A 62 11.52 23.39 12.64
CA GLU A 62 11.16 24.55 13.50
C GLU A 62 10.69 25.78 12.74
N CYS A 63 11.10 25.99 11.49
CA CYS A 63 10.69 27.13 10.68
C CYS A 63 9.17 27.12 10.41
N GLN A 64 8.63 28.23 9.97
CA GLN A 64 7.20 28.38 9.72
C GLN A 64 6.70 27.34 8.70
N SER A 65 7.42 27.13 7.62
CA SER A 65 7.07 26.14 6.58
C SER A 65 7.05 24.72 7.14
N CYS A 66 8.05 24.31 7.93
CA CYS A 66 8.06 22.98 8.57
C CYS A 66 6.87 22.78 9.52
N ARG A 67 6.49 23.79 10.30
CA ARG A 67 5.31 23.75 11.19
C ARG A 67 4.02 23.63 10.38
N GLN A 68 3.89 24.37 9.28
CA GLN A 68 2.74 24.31 8.37
C GLN A 68 2.64 22.93 7.69
N MET A 69 3.76 22.29 7.34
CA MET A 69 3.77 20.92 6.83
C MET A 69 3.27 19.89 7.86
N VAL A 70 3.60 20.07 9.13
CA VAL A 70 3.10 19.20 10.22
C VAL A 70 1.58 19.36 10.41
N SER A 71 1.09 20.62 10.41
CA SER A 71 -0.34 20.93 10.56
C SER A 71 -1.18 20.65 9.28
N GLY A 72 -0.54 20.35 8.14
CA GLY A 72 -1.22 20.16 6.86
C GLY A 72 -1.64 21.46 6.16
N ASN A 73 -1.21 22.62 6.66
CA ASN A 73 -1.63 23.96 6.17
C ASN A 73 -0.55 24.67 5.32
N GLN A 74 0.37 23.92 4.71
CA GLN A 74 1.37 24.53 3.81
C GLN A 74 0.74 24.83 2.45
N PRO A 75 0.56 26.11 2.07
CA PRO A 75 -0.24 26.47 0.88
C PRO A 75 0.41 26.08 -0.44
N ASP A 76 1.74 25.91 -0.44
CA ASP A 76 2.51 25.55 -1.63
C ASP A 76 2.71 24.02 -1.77
N VAL A 77 2.10 23.20 -0.90
CA VAL A 77 2.06 21.74 -0.99
C VAL A 77 0.61 21.27 -1.01
N ILE A 78 0.16 20.85 -2.17
CA ILE A 78 -1.23 20.49 -2.44
C ILE A 78 -1.31 18.96 -2.55
N MET A 79 -2.11 18.35 -1.68
CA MET A 79 -2.45 16.94 -1.80
C MET A 79 -3.79 16.84 -2.53
N LEU A 80 -3.80 16.18 -3.68
CA LEU A 80 -5.01 16.02 -4.48
C LEU A 80 -6.05 15.20 -3.70
N GLU A 81 -7.26 15.72 -3.64
CA GLU A 81 -8.43 15.07 -3.08
C GLU A 81 -9.46 14.87 -4.20
N PRO A 82 -9.73 13.62 -4.64
CA PRO A 82 -10.67 13.38 -5.70
C PRO A 82 -12.10 13.66 -5.24
N ALA A 83 -12.91 14.25 -6.12
CA ALA A 83 -14.32 14.53 -5.84
C ALA A 83 -15.15 13.26 -5.64
N LYS A 84 -14.73 12.14 -6.26
CA LYS A 84 -15.34 10.82 -6.11
C LYS A 84 -14.33 9.82 -5.62
N GLU A 85 -14.66 9.11 -4.56
CA GLU A 85 -13.82 8.05 -4.01
C GLU A 85 -13.51 6.97 -5.06
N GLY A 86 -12.26 6.49 -5.08
CA GLY A 86 -11.84 5.42 -5.97
C GLY A 86 -11.56 5.82 -7.42
N THR A 87 -11.79 7.08 -7.83
CA THR A 87 -11.53 7.53 -9.21
C THR A 87 -11.03 8.96 -9.21
N ILE A 88 -9.94 9.22 -9.94
CA ILE A 88 -9.43 10.56 -10.18
C ILE A 88 -9.85 10.99 -11.59
N SER A 89 -10.76 11.95 -11.67
CA SER A 89 -11.32 12.46 -12.92
C SER A 89 -10.39 13.45 -13.61
N VAL A 90 -10.71 13.79 -14.85
CA VAL A 90 -9.98 14.84 -15.59
C VAL A 90 -10.18 16.21 -14.95
N ASP A 91 -11.33 16.46 -14.35
CA ASP A 91 -11.64 17.74 -13.71
C ASP A 91 -10.86 17.90 -12.41
N ASP A 92 -10.72 16.80 -11.61
CA ASP A 92 -9.84 16.80 -10.41
C ASP A 92 -8.40 17.23 -10.76
N ILE A 93 -7.85 16.69 -11.86
CA ILE A 93 -6.49 17.01 -12.30
C ILE A 93 -6.42 18.44 -12.87
N ARG A 94 -7.40 18.87 -13.65
CA ARG A 94 -7.41 20.23 -14.20
C ARG A 94 -7.47 21.28 -13.11
N GLU A 95 -8.47 21.21 -12.26
CA GLU A 95 -8.71 22.21 -11.22
C GLU A 95 -7.59 22.26 -10.19
N GLN A 96 -7.21 21.08 -9.65
CA GLN A 96 -6.27 21.04 -8.53
C GLN A 96 -4.80 21.09 -8.95
N VAL A 97 -4.44 20.66 -10.17
CA VAL A 97 -3.04 20.62 -10.62
C VAL A 97 -2.80 21.57 -11.81
N VAL A 98 -3.44 21.35 -12.96
CA VAL A 98 -3.10 22.03 -14.22
C VAL A 98 -3.34 23.54 -14.15
N ASP A 99 -4.49 23.96 -13.68
CA ASP A 99 -4.83 25.39 -13.59
C ASP A 99 -4.10 26.08 -12.45
N SER A 100 -3.92 25.39 -11.34
CA SER A 100 -3.29 25.95 -10.17
C SER A 100 -1.76 26.04 -10.28
N ILE A 101 -1.09 25.18 -11.06
CA ILE A 101 0.37 25.18 -11.20
C ILE A 101 0.89 26.43 -11.93
N CYS A 102 0.04 27.05 -12.76
CA CYS A 102 0.37 28.31 -13.44
C CYS A 102 0.55 29.50 -12.48
N ILE A 103 -0.03 29.40 -11.27
CA ILE A 103 0.08 30.42 -10.23
C ILE A 103 1.37 30.14 -9.44
N LYS A 104 2.24 31.14 -9.32
CA LYS A 104 3.51 31.03 -8.55
C LYS A 104 3.25 30.61 -7.10
N PRO A 105 4.25 29.96 -6.46
CA PRO A 105 4.19 29.66 -5.04
C PRO A 105 3.91 30.93 -4.20
N TYR A 106 3.19 30.77 -3.11
CA TYR A 106 2.84 31.90 -2.23
C TYR A 106 4.06 32.43 -1.47
N LYS A 107 4.86 31.52 -0.90
CA LYS A 107 6.03 31.89 -0.09
C LYS A 107 7.26 31.06 -0.41
N SER A 108 7.07 29.83 -0.83
CA SER A 108 8.13 28.84 -0.95
C SER A 108 8.81 28.89 -2.31
N ARG A 109 9.94 28.16 -2.45
CA ARG A 109 10.66 28.03 -3.71
C ARG A 109 9.90 27.16 -4.74
N TYR A 110 9.20 26.15 -4.25
CA TYR A 110 8.51 25.17 -5.08
C TYR A 110 7.02 25.11 -4.77
N LYS A 111 6.22 24.76 -5.76
CA LYS A 111 4.82 24.38 -5.63
C LYS A 111 4.70 22.90 -5.93
N ILE A 112 4.31 22.13 -4.93
CA ILE A 112 4.40 20.67 -4.96
C ILE A 112 3.00 20.07 -4.92
N TYR A 113 2.74 19.18 -5.86
CA TYR A 113 1.49 18.44 -5.96
C TYR A 113 1.74 16.97 -5.63
N ILE A 114 1.00 16.44 -4.69
CA ILE A 114 1.03 15.02 -4.32
C ILE A 114 -0.30 14.42 -4.77
N VAL A 115 -0.24 13.46 -5.68
CA VAL A 115 -1.41 12.74 -6.22
C VAL A 115 -1.41 11.31 -5.64
N PRO A 116 -2.16 11.06 -4.55
CA PRO A 116 -2.29 9.72 -4.00
C PRO A 116 -3.09 8.82 -4.96
N ASN A 117 -2.80 7.52 -4.92
CA ASN A 117 -3.52 6.52 -5.72
C ASN A 117 -3.61 6.88 -7.22
N ALA A 118 -2.50 7.34 -7.79
CA ALA A 118 -2.45 7.78 -9.19
C ALA A 118 -2.87 6.70 -10.20
N GLN A 119 -2.84 5.40 -9.83
CA GLN A 119 -3.40 4.31 -10.63
C GLN A 119 -4.91 4.43 -10.87
N ASN A 120 -5.60 5.27 -10.10
CA ASN A 120 -7.04 5.51 -10.22
C ASN A 120 -7.37 6.69 -11.14
N MET A 121 -6.36 7.33 -11.73
CA MET A 121 -6.58 8.37 -12.75
C MET A 121 -7.20 7.77 -14.01
N THR A 122 -8.27 8.37 -14.50
CA THR A 122 -8.80 8.05 -15.84
C THR A 122 -7.75 8.34 -16.90
N VAL A 123 -7.87 7.72 -18.08
CA VAL A 123 -6.99 8.00 -19.24
C VAL A 123 -7.01 9.49 -19.60
N GLN A 124 -8.18 10.13 -19.51
CA GLN A 124 -8.34 11.56 -19.75
C GLN A 124 -7.61 12.41 -18.71
N ALA A 125 -7.64 12.02 -17.43
CA ALA A 125 -6.92 12.69 -16.35
C ALA A 125 -5.40 12.60 -16.55
N GLN A 126 -4.89 11.43 -16.92
CA GLN A 126 -3.48 11.24 -17.23
C GLN A 126 -3.03 12.08 -18.43
N ASN A 127 -3.85 12.12 -19.51
CA ASN A 127 -3.55 12.94 -20.67
C ASN A 127 -3.57 14.45 -20.36
N ALA A 128 -4.47 14.91 -19.50
CA ALA A 128 -4.51 16.32 -19.07
C ALA A 128 -3.23 16.75 -18.35
N LEU A 129 -2.58 15.83 -17.63
CA LEU A 129 -1.35 16.09 -16.90
C LEU A 129 -0.12 16.17 -17.80
N LEU A 130 -0.15 15.57 -19.01
CA LEU A 130 1.03 15.45 -19.88
C LEU A 130 1.70 16.79 -20.16
N LYS A 131 0.94 17.82 -20.56
CA LYS A 131 1.49 19.14 -20.86
C LYS A 131 2.23 19.73 -19.63
N THR A 132 1.68 19.55 -18.44
CA THR A 132 2.25 20.05 -17.20
C THR A 132 3.59 19.37 -16.84
N ILE A 133 3.73 18.07 -17.13
CA ILE A 133 4.98 17.34 -16.86
C ILE A 133 6.00 17.44 -18.00
N GLU A 134 5.58 17.81 -19.22
CA GLU A 134 6.47 18.10 -20.37
C GLU A 134 7.12 19.47 -20.27
N GLU A 135 6.31 20.49 -19.97
CA GLU A 135 6.73 21.89 -19.91
C GLU A 135 6.39 22.47 -18.52
N PRO A 136 6.96 21.94 -17.44
CA PRO A 136 6.66 22.40 -16.10
C PRO A 136 7.20 23.80 -15.85
N PRO A 137 6.50 24.66 -15.09
CA PRO A 137 7.12 25.87 -14.59
C PRO A 137 8.29 25.49 -13.67
N ALA A 138 9.35 26.30 -13.66
CA ALA A 138 10.60 26.02 -12.93
C ALA A 138 10.41 25.72 -11.43
N TYR A 139 9.30 26.11 -10.86
CA TYR A 139 8.92 25.87 -9.46
C TYR A 139 7.94 24.71 -9.26
N GLY A 140 7.43 24.11 -10.32
CA GLY A 140 6.40 23.06 -10.24
C GLY A 140 6.99 21.67 -10.05
N ILE A 141 6.47 20.92 -9.09
CA ILE A 141 6.85 19.51 -8.85
C ILE A 141 5.58 18.68 -8.67
N VAL A 142 5.50 17.55 -9.38
CA VAL A 142 4.38 16.60 -9.30
C VAL A 142 4.88 15.26 -8.78
N LEU A 143 4.28 14.75 -7.71
CA LEU A 143 4.57 13.47 -7.09
C LEU A 143 3.37 12.54 -7.25
N LEU A 144 3.46 11.56 -8.13
CA LEU A 144 2.42 10.55 -8.39
C LEU A 144 2.70 9.32 -7.52
N LEU A 145 1.79 8.99 -6.60
CA LEU A 145 1.92 7.82 -5.74
C LEU A 145 1.03 6.71 -6.30
N THR A 146 1.63 5.58 -6.66
CA THR A 146 0.88 4.47 -7.28
C THR A 146 1.20 3.12 -6.65
N THR A 147 0.24 2.22 -6.66
CA THR A 147 0.46 0.81 -6.33
C THR A 147 0.79 -0.03 -7.56
N ASN A 148 0.46 0.48 -8.76
CA ASN A 148 0.69 -0.23 -10.01
C ASN A 148 1.07 0.75 -11.13
N VAL A 149 2.32 0.66 -11.59
CA VAL A 149 2.84 1.51 -12.67
C VAL A 149 2.22 1.14 -14.02
N ASP A 150 1.81 -0.11 -14.23
CA ASP A 150 1.24 -0.59 -15.49
C ASP A 150 -0.15 0.02 -15.78
N LYS A 151 -0.83 0.54 -14.75
CA LYS A 151 -2.06 1.32 -14.91
C LYS A 151 -1.81 2.77 -15.37
N MET A 152 -0.55 3.20 -15.38
CA MET A 152 -0.15 4.52 -15.86
C MET A 152 0.15 4.47 -17.36
N LEU A 153 -0.22 5.52 -18.08
CA LEU A 153 0.11 5.61 -19.51
C LEU A 153 1.63 5.64 -19.72
N PRO A 154 2.17 4.90 -20.70
CA PRO A 154 3.60 4.93 -21.02
C PRO A 154 4.12 6.35 -21.29
N THR A 155 3.28 7.23 -21.82
CA THR A 155 3.58 8.64 -22.08
C THR A 155 3.79 9.44 -20.80
N VAL A 156 3.11 9.11 -19.71
CA VAL A 156 3.31 9.71 -18.38
C VAL A 156 4.58 9.11 -17.74
N VAL A 157 4.71 7.79 -17.76
CA VAL A 157 5.84 7.07 -17.14
C VAL A 157 7.18 7.52 -17.73
N SER A 158 7.25 7.70 -19.07
CA SER A 158 8.49 8.12 -19.77
C SER A 158 8.98 9.53 -19.42
N ARG A 159 8.15 10.35 -18.78
CA ARG A 159 8.45 11.74 -18.38
C ARG A 159 8.65 11.91 -16.88
N CYS A 160 8.49 10.84 -16.13
CA CYS A 160 8.64 10.82 -14.68
C CYS A 160 9.88 10.05 -14.25
N ILE A 161 10.48 10.46 -13.13
CA ILE A 161 11.47 9.65 -12.44
C ILE A 161 10.72 8.61 -11.61
N VAL A 162 10.89 7.33 -11.97
CA VAL A 162 10.21 6.23 -11.27
C VAL A 162 11.05 5.72 -10.12
N LEU A 163 10.49 5.76 -8.92
CA LEU A 163 11.11 5.31 -7.67
C LEU A 163 10.26 4.19 -7.07
N ASN A 164 10.81 2.98 -7.02
CA ASN A 164 10.09 1.82 -6.48
C ASN A 164 10.44 1.62 -5.00
N THR A 165 9.43 1.54 -4.13
CA THR A 165 9.64 1.11 -2.75
C THR A 165 10.06 -0.37 -2.73
N LYS A 166 10.88 -0.71 -1.75
CA LYS A 166 11.35 -2.09 -1.54
C LYS A 166 10.87 -2.59 -0.18
N PRO A 167 10.72 -3.90 -0.01
CA PRO A 167 10.48 -4.48 1.31
C PRO A 167 11.55 -4.03 2.30
N ILE A 168 11.10 -3.66 3.50
CA ILE A 168 11.98 -3.22 4.60
C ILE A 168 12.55 -4.47 5.28
N ARG A 169 13.80 -4.40 5.74
CA ARG A 169 14.46 -5.52 6.40
C ARG A 169 13.77 -5.83 7.73
N GLU A 170 13.62 -7.11 8.03
CA GLU A 170 12.99 -7.58 9.28
C GLU A 170 13.57 -6.93 10.52
N ARG A 171 14.91 -6.83 10.60
CA ARG A 171 15.60 -6.21 11.75
C ARG A 171 15.20 -4.75 11.97
N ASP A 172 15.01 -3.99 10.88
CA ASP A 172 14.69 -2.56 10.97
C ASP A 172 13.21 -2.39 11.35
N MET A 173 12.33 -3.27 10.86
CA MET A 173 10.92 -3.33 11.24
C MET A 173 10.75 -3.76 12.70
N LEU A 174 11.46 -4.83 13.13
CA LEU A 174 11.44 -5.31 14.51
C LEU A 174 11.84 -4.18 15.47
N GLY A 175 12.97 -3.53 15.18
CA GLY A 175 13.44 -2.42 15.99
C GLY A 175 12.45 -1.26 16.07
N TYR A 176 11.67 -1.01 15.01
CA TYR A 176 10.61 0.00 15.02
C TYR A 176 9.42 -0.42 15.90
N LEU A 177 8.91 -1.64 15.71
CA LEU A 177 7.76 -2.15 16.46
C LEU A 177 8.03 -2.21 17.96
N GLU A 178 9.21 -2.69 18.35
CA GLU A 178 9.58 -2.79 19.77
C GLU A 178 9.83 -1.42 20.42
N LYS A 179 10.70 -0.60 19.78
CA LYS A 179 11.19 0.65 20.40
C LYS A 179 10.20 1.80 20.32
N HIS A 180 9.44 1.89 19.23
CA HIS A 180 8.52 3.01 19.00
C HIS A 180 7.07 2.70 19.36
N MET A 181 6.68 1.41 19.34
CA MET A 181 5.31 1.00 19.61
C MET A 181 5.16 0.18 20.90
N GLY A 182 6.28 -0.26 21.51
CA GLY A 182 6.25 -1.01 22.75
C GLY A 182 5.59 -2.40 22.64
N ILE A 183 5.62 -3.00 21.43
CA ILE A 183 5.00 -4.30 21.15
C ILE A 183 5.92 -5.40 21.63
N SER A 184 5.35 -6.47 22.25
CA SER A 184 6.12 -7.63 22.67
C SER A 184 6.80 -8.30 21.48
N GLU A 185 7.97 -8.88 21.72
CA GLU A 185 8.79 -9.55 20.71
C GLU A 185 7.99 -10.62 19.94
N GLU A 186 7.21 -11.44 20.63
CA GLU A 186 6.38 -12.48 20.02
C GLU A 186 5.33 -11.90 19.04
N LYS A 187 4.62 -10.83 19.46
CA LYS A 187 3.64 -10.15 18.62
C LYS A 187 4.33 -9.43 17.45
N ALA A 188 5.52 -8.87 17.68
CA ALA A 188 6.28 -8.21 16.63
C ALA A 188 6.71 -9.20 15.55
N TYR A 189 7.22 -10.39 15.90
CA TYR A 189 7.55 -11.42 14.90
C TYR A 189 6.33 -11.88 14.11
N PHE A 190 5.18 -12.08 14.76
CA PHE A 190 3.93 -12.39 14.04
C PHE A 190 3.59 -11.30 13.02
N CYS A 191 3.66 -10.02 13.43
CA CYS A 191 3.40 -8.89 12.52
C CYS A 191 4.40 -8.81 11.37
N LEU A 192 5.67 -9.15 11.61
CA LEU A 192 6.74 -9.13 10.60
C LEU A 192 6.53 -10.20 9.54
N ASP A 193 6.33 -11.43 9.98
CA ASP A 193 6.07 -12.57 9.09
C ASP A 193 4.89 -12.30 8.17
N PHE A 194 3.84 -11.68 8.74
CA PHE A 194 2.64 -11.33 8.03
C PHE A 194 2.83 -10.16 7.04
N ALA A 195 3.55 -9.14 7.46
CA ALA A 195 3.74 -7.92 6.69
C ALA A 195 4.74 -8.05 5.54
N GLN A 196 5.57 -9.10 5.52
CA GLN A 196 6.52 -9.40 4.44
C GLN A 196 7.37 -8.18 4.01
N GLY A 197 7.86 -7.40 4.96
CA GLY A 197 8.65 -6.21 4.69
C GLY A 197 7.84 -4.92 4.51
N ASN A 198 6.52 -4.95 4.71
CA ASN A 198 5.65 -3.78 4.68
C ASN A 198 5.35 -3.27 6.09
N LEU A 199 6.09 -2.25 6.53
CA LEU A 199 5.96 -1.72 7.89
C LEU A 199 4.56 -1.16 8.18
N GLY A 200 3.88 -0.56 7.20
CA GLY A 200 2.53 -0.05 7.39
C GLY A 200 1.51 -1.16 7.66
N LYS A 201 1.62 -2.30 6.95
CA LYS A 201 0.82 -3.49 7.26
C LYS A 201 1.14 -4.03 8.66
N ALA A 202 2.43 -4.08 9.04
CA ALA A 202 2.83 -4.52 10.37
C ALA A 202 2.25 -3.62 11.49
N ILE A 203 2.27 -2.30 11.29
CA ILE A 203 1.70 -1.33 12.23
C ILE A 203 0.19 -1.53 12.36
N LYS A 204 -0.53 -1.66 11.24
CA LYS A 204 -1.98 -1.92 11.24
C LYS A 204 -2.31 -3.18 12.02
N LEU A 205 -1.60 -4.27 11.75
CA LEU A 205 -1.78 -5.54 12.46
C LEU A 205 -1.54 -5.42 13.97
N ALA A 206 -0.56 -4.61 14.33
CA ALA A 206 -0.17 -4.44 15.73
C ALA A 206 -1.13 -3.55 16.54
N THR A 207 -1.79 -2.57 15.89
CA THR A 207 -2.56 -1.51 16.56
C THR A 207 -4.05 -1.53 16.31
N ASN A 208 -4.51 -2.16 15.22
CA ASN A 208 -5.92 -2.15 14.85
C ASN A 208 -6.62 -3.43 15.32
N GLU A 209 -7.58 -3.30 16.24
CA GLU A 209 -8.41 -4.41 16.70
C GLU A 209 -9.28 -4.98 15.56
N GLU A 210 -9.72 -4.16 14.62
CA GLU A 210 -10.46 -4.63 13.44
C GLU A 210 -9.61 -5.58 12.59
N TYR A 211 -8.30 -5.32 12.47
CA TYR A 211 -7.41 -6.20 11.72
C TYR A 211 -7.23 -7.56 12.40
N SER A 212 -7.19 -7.59 13.74
CA SER A 212 -7.20 -8.83 14.51
C SER A 212 -8.47 -9.64 14.22
N GLN A 213 -9.64 -8.98 14.13
CA GLN A 213 -10.91 -9.62 13.78
C GLN A 213 -10.90 -10.18 12.35
N VAL A 214 -10.26 -9.48 11.40
CA VAL A 214 -10.06 -9.99 10.03
C VAL A 214 -9.25 -11.29 10.04
N VAL A 215 -8.13 -11.33 10.80
CA VAL A 215 -7.31 -12.54 10.93
C VAL A 215 -8.13 -13.69 11.51
N ASP A 216 -8.84 -13.44 12.61
CA ASP A 216 -9.66 -14.46 13.28
C ASP A 216 -10.76 -14.99 12.38
N SER A 217 -11.40 -14.11 11.60
CA SER A 217 -12.45 -14.48 10.64
C SER A 217 -11.88 -15.35 9.51
N VAL A 218 -10.75 -14.98 8.91
CA VAL A 218 -10.07 -15.77 7.86
C VAL A 218 -9.69 -17.14 8.38
N VAL A 219 -9.06 -17.21 9.56
CA VAL A 219 -8.66 -18.47 10.19
C VAL A 219 -9.89 -19.36 10.46
N SER A 220 -10.95 -18.81 11.04
CA SER A 220 -12.19 -19.54 11.29
C SER A 220 -12.82 -20.09 10.01
N THR A 221 -12.90 -19.28 8.96
CA THR A 221 -13.45 -19.65 7.66
C THR A 221 -12.64 -20.77 7.02
N LEU A 222 -11.33 -20.60 6.89
CA LEU A 222 -10.46 -21.57 6.18
C LEU A 222 -10.23 -22.87 6.94
N LYS A 223 -10.28 -22.83 8.26
CA LYS A 223 -10.21 -24.01 9.11
C LYS A 223 -11.42 -24.93 8.93
N ASN A 224 -12.60 -24.35 8.75
CA ASN A 224 -13.86 -25.08 8.69
C ASN A 224 -14.38 -25.28 7.26
N ILE A 225 -13.78 -24.67 6.24
CA ILE A 225 -14.30 -24.56 4.87
C ILE A 225 -14.73 -25.90 4.26
N GLN A 226 -14.01 -26.99 4.54
CA GLN A 226 -14.31 -28.31 4.00
C GLN A 226 -15.59 -28.93 4.59
N ASN A 227 -16.00 -28.51 5.79
CA ASN A 227 -17.14 -29.06 6.50
C ASN A 227 -18.38 -28.14 6.45
N MET A 228 -18.26 -26.93 5.88
CA MET A 228 -19.35 -25.98 5.77
C MET A 228 -20.47 -26.52 4.87
N ASP A 229 -21.71 -26.40 5.28
CA ASP A 229 -22.86 -26.62 4.42
C ASP A 229 -23.26 -25.36 3.62
N ALA A 230 -24.40 -25.35 2.96
CA ALA A 230 -24.84 -24.21 2.15
C ALA A 230 -25.18 -22.98 3.02
N ASP A 231 -25.78 -23.21 4.19
CA ASP A 231 -26.16 -22.15 5.13
C ASP A 231 -24.90 -21.54 5.79
N ASP A 232 -23.92 -22.37 6.12
CA ASP A 232 -22.62 -21.92 6.64
C ASP A 232 -21.86 -21.06 5.62
N LEU A 233 -21.89 -21.45 4.34
CA LEU A 233 -21.27 -20.66 3.26
C LEU A 233 -21.96 -19.32 3.08
N ALA A 234 -23.30 -19.28 3.07
CA ALA A 234 -24.05 -18.03 2.96
C ALA A 234 -23.74 -17.09 4.14
N LYS A 235 -23.64 -17.65 5.35
CA LYS A 235 -23.23 -16.89 6.54
C LYS A 235 -21.80 -16.38 6.42
N ALA A 236 -20.86 -17.20 5.94
CA ALA A 236 -19.48 -16.78 5.72
C ALA A 236 -19.37 -15.61 4.71
N VAL A 237 -20.19 -15.60 3.63
CA VAL A 237 -20.27 -14.45 2.70
C VAL A 237 -20.69 -13.19 3.44
N SER A 238 -21.75 -13.27 4.26
CA SER A 238 -22.25 -12.13 5.05
C SER A 238 -21.22 -11.64 6.09
N ASP A 239 -20.49 -12.56 6.71
CA ASP A 239 -19.44 -12.22 7.67
C ASP A 239 -18.26 -11.51 6.97
N ILE A 240 -17.88 -11.96 5.77
CA ILE A 240 -16.82 -11.32 4.96
C ILE A 240 -17.24 -9.91 4.50
N GLU A 241 -18.54 -9.69 4.23
CA GLU A 241 -19.03 -8.36 3.82
C GLU A 241 -18.78 -7.29 4.89
N GLN A 242 -18.75 -7.66 6.17
CA GLN A 242 -18.43 -6.73 7.26
C GLN A 242 -17.01 -6.17 7.14
N PHE A 243 -16.10 -6.88 6.49
CA PHE A 243 -14.71 -6.48 6.25
C PHE A 243 -14.47 -5.86 4.87
N LYS A 244 -15.51 -5.37 4.20
CA LYS A 244 -15.44 -4.84 2.83
C LYS A 244 -14.37 -3.75 2.65
N MET A 245 -14.13 -2.92 3.68
CA MET A 245 -13.07 -1.90 3.68
C MET A 245 -11.65 -2.47 3.79
N SER A 246 -11.51 -3.69 4.28
CA SER A 246 -10.24 -4.43 4.46
C SER A 246 -10.17 -5.70 3.61
N LEU A 247 -10.95 -5.74 2.51
CA LEU A 247 -11.13 -6.93 1.69
C LEU A 247 -9.82 -7.40 1.03
N ASP A 248 -8.97 -6.47 0.62
CA ASP A 248 -7.64 -6.79 0.08
C ASP A 248 -6.79 -7.53 1.10
N ASP A 249 -6.78 -7.07 2.35
CA ASP A 249 -6.07 -7.72 3.45
C ASP A 249 -6.67 -9.10 3.76
N TYR A 250 -8.02 -9.24 3.67
CA TYR A 250 -8.72 -10.51 3.83
C TYR A 250 -8.28 -11.54 2.79
N MET A 251 -8.21 -11.14 1.52
CA MET A 251 -7.77 -12.00 0.42
C MET A 251 -6.29 -12.38 0.53
N ASP A 252 -5.44 -11.42 0.92
CA ASP A 252 -4.02 -11.67 1.15
C ASP A 252 -3.81 -12.70 2.28
N LEU A 253 -4.61 -12.63 3.36
CA LEU A 253 -4.62 -13.61 4.44
C LEU A 253 -5.01 -15.01 3.98
N MET A 254 -6.05 -15.12 3.15
CA MET A 254 -6.44 -16.40 2.57
C MET A 254 -5.31 -17.00 1.72
N MET A 255 -4.62 -16.19 0.92
CA MET A 255 -3.46 -16.66 0.15
C MET A 255 -2.34 -17.16 1.05
N MET A 256 -2.06 -16.43 2.14
CA MET A 256 -1.02 -16.82 3.11
C MET A 256 -1.34 -18.13 3.82
N TRP A 257 -2.60 -18.39 4.11
CA TRP A 257 -3.02 -19.68 4.66
C TRP A 257 -2.66 -20.84 3.72
N TYR A 258 -3.01 -20.75 2.43
CA TYR A 258 -2.67 -21.81 1.47
C TYR A 258 -1.17 -21.88 1.16
N ARG A 259 -0.45 -20.77 1.24
CA ARG A 259 1.02 -20.78 1.23
C ARG A 259 1.57 -21.60 2.40
N ASP A 260 1.04 -21.45 3.60
CA ASP A 260 1.46 -22.22 4.77
C ASP A 260 1.13 -23.70 4.61
N VAL A 261 -0.05 -24.02 4.06
CA VAL A 261 -0.42 -25.42 3.71
C VAL A 261 0.60 -26.01 2.73
N LEU A 262 0.99 -25.26 1.70
CA LEU A 262 2.00 -25.67 0.72
C LEU A 262 3.39 -25.81 1.36
N MET A 263 3.82 -24.82 2.14
CA MET A 263 5.11 -24.82 2.82
C MET A 263 5.24 -26.01 3.78
N PHE A 264 4.19 -26.29 4.55
CA PHE A 264 4.18 -27.46 5.42
C PHE A 264 4.22 -28.77 4.63
N LYS A 265 3.47 -28.85 3.53
CA LYS A 265 3.47 -30.04 2.66
C LYS A 265 4.86 -30.34 2.07
N VAL A 266 5.63 -29.30 1.74
CA VAL A 266 6.97 -29.44 1.14
C VAL A 266 8.04 -29.68 2.20
N THR A 267 8.00 -28.94 3.31
CA THR A 267 9.13 -28.87 4.28
C THR A 267 8.89 -29.67 5.55
N GLY A 268 7.64 -29.89 5.95
CA GLY A 268 7.29 -30.47 7.25
C GLY A 268 7.70 -29.62 8.46
N ASN A 269 8.18 -28.38 8.23
CA ASN A 269 8.75 -27.52 9.28
C ASN A 269 7.72 -26.49 9.74
N ILE A 270 7.42 -26.49 11.05
CA ILE A 270 6.47 -25.57 11.70
C ILE A 270 7.04 -24.16 11.80
N ASP A 271 8.35 -24.01 11.96
CA ASP A 271 8.98 -22.70 12.18
C ASP A 271 8.83 -21.76 10.99
N LYS A 272 8.58 -22.32 9.79
CA LYS A 272 8.37 -21.56 8.55
C LYS A 272 6.92 -21.15 8.31
N LEU A 273 6.00 -21.50 9.19
CA LEU A 273 4.57 -21.17 9.06
C LEU A 273 4.28 -19.82 9.71
N LEU A 274 3.37 -19.08 9.11
CA LEU A 274 2.80 -17.85 9.67
C LEU A 274 1.77 -18.18 10.76
N PHE A 275 0.85 -19.08 10.44
CA PHE A 275 -0.22 -19.48 11.34
C PHE A 275 0.22 -20.66 12.22
N LYS A 276 1.30 -20.51 13.00
CA LYS A 276 1.86 -21.56 13.86
C LYS A 276 0.84 -22.11 14.86
N GLY A 277 -0.04 -21.25 15.40
CA GLY A 277 -1.11 -21.64 16.32
C GLY A 277 -2.13 -22.61 15.71
N GLU A 278 -2.27 -22.60 14.37
CA GLU A 278 -3.22 -23.42 13.63
C GLU A 278 -2.57 -24.65 12.97
N TYR A 279 -1.42 -25.06 13.50
CA TYR A 279 -0.64 -26.19 12.96
C TYR A 279 -1.45 -27.46 12.67
N SER A 280 -2.39 -27.82 13.57
CA SER A 280 -3.20 -29.03 13.41
C SER A 280 -4.07 -28.98 12.16
N SER A 281 -4.69 -27.84 11.89
CA SER A 281 -5.55 -27.60 10.72
C SER A 281 -4.73 -27.55 9.44
N LEU A 282 -3.61 -26.83 9.44
CA LEU A 282 -2.69 -26.75 8.30
C LEU A 282 -2.12 -28.12 7.93
N LYS A 283 -1.71 -28.93 8.92
CA LYS A 283 -1.23 -30.31 8.74
C LYS A 283 -2.30 -31.21 8.12
N ASN A 284 -3.53 -31.10 8.57
CA ASN A 284 -4.64 -31.90 8.02
C ASN A 284 -4.89 -31.51 6.55
N GLN A 285 -5.00 -30.22 6.26
CA GLN A 285 -5.19 -29.76 4.88
C GLN A 285 -4.00 -30.14 3.99
N ALA A 286 -2.75 -30.02 4.47
CA ALA A 286 -1.57 -30.43 3.71
C ALA A 286 -1.54 -31.92 3.37
N LYS A 287 -2.17 -32.79 4.20
CA LYS A 287 -2.31 -34.21 3.90
C LYS A 287 -3.40 -34.50 2.87
N LEU A 288 -4.53 -33.79 2.96
CA LEU A 288 -5.71 -34.00 2.11
C LEU A 288 -5.54 -33.41 0.71
N LEU A 289 -5.05 -32.17 0.63
CA LEU A 289 -4.97 -31.43 -0.63
C LEU A 289 -3.75 -31.86 -1.47
N SER A 290 -3.93 -32.03 -2.77
CA SER A 290 -2.84 -32.21 -3.72
C SER A 290 -2.13 -30.87 -3.99
N TYR A 291 -0.91 -30.90 -4.56
CA TYR A 291 -0.21 -29.68 -4.99
C TYR A 291 -1.05 -28.89 -6.00
N LYS A 292 -1.69 -29.58 -6.94
CA LYS A 292 -2.56 -28.96 -7.93
C LYS A 292 -3.78 -28.28 -7.29
N THR A 293 -4.41 -28.97 -6.35
CA THR A 293 -5.58 -28.40 -5.64
C THR A 293 -5.19 -27.12 -4.87
N ILE A 294 -4.00 -27.09 -4.23
CA ILE A 294 -3.51 -25.90 -3.53
C ILE A 294 -3.27 -24.76 -4.52
N GLU A 295 -2.66 -25.05 -5.68
CA GLU A 295 -2.45 -24.07 -6.75
C GLU A 295 -3.79 -23.52 -7.28
N ASP A 296 -4.77 -24.39 -7.53
CA ASP A 296 -6.10 -23.99 -8.00
C ASP A 296 -6.80 -23.08 -7.00
N LYS A 297 -6.67 -23.34 -5.68
CA LYS A 297 -7.22 -22.48 -4.62
C LYS A 297 -6.54 -21.11 -4.59
N ILE A 298 -5.22 -21.05 -4.69
CA ILE A 298 -4.47 -19.79 -4.75
C ILE A 298 -4.90 -18.97 -5.97
N ASN A 299 -5.00 -19.63 -7.15
CA ASN A 299 -5.47 -18.98 -8.38
C ASN A 299 -6.91 -18.49 -8.29
N ALA A 300 -7.78 -19.22 -7.56
CA ALA A 300 -9.16 -18.79 -7.32
C ALA A 300 -9.22 -17.51 -6.47
N ILE A 301 -8.40 -17.41 -5.44
CA ILE A 301 -8.31 -16.19 -4.59
C ILE A 301 -7.82 -15.01 -5.43
N GLU A 302 -6.75 -15.17 -6.23
CA GLU A 302 -6.27 -14.10 -7.11
C GLU A 302 -7.30 -13.68 -8.15
N LYS A 303 -8.08 -14.64 -8.70
CA LYS A 303 -9.15 -14.35 -9.65
C LYS A 303 -10.28 -13.58 -8.99
N ALA A 304 -10.66 -13.93 -7.76
CA ALA A 304 -11.66 -13.21 -6.99
C ALA A 304 -11.21 -11.78 -6.71
N LYS A 305 -9.97 -11.59 -6.25
CA LYS A 305 -9.37 -10.27 -6.02
C LYS A 305 -9.45 -9.39 -7.28
N ARG A 306 -9.01 -9.91 -8.44
CA ARG A 306 -9.09 -9.18 -9.71
C ARG A 306 -10.52 -8.82 -10.13
N ARG A 307 -11.52 -9.69 -9.85
CA ARG A 307 -12.93 -9.40 -10.14
C ARG A 307 -13.48 -8.27 -9.26
N LEU A 308 -13.11 -8.27 -8.00
CA LEU A 308 -13.51 -7.23 -7.05
C LEU A 308 -12.87 -5.88 -7.39
N ASP A 309 -11.62 -5.87 -7.86
CA ASP A 309 -10.91 -4.66 -8.35
C ASP A 309 -11.63 -3.96 -9.51
N VAL A 310 -12.40 -4.71 -10.31
CA VAL A 310 -13.20 -4.17 -11.43
C VAL A 310 -14.68 -4.01 -11.08
N ASN A 311 -15.01 -3.96 -9.78
CA ASN A 311 -16.37 -3.79 -9.26
C ASN A 311 -17.36 -4.89 -9.68
N ALA A 312 -16.93 -6.14 -9.81
CA ALA A 312 -17.85 -7.26 -9.96
C ALA A 312 -18.74 -7.43 -8.71
N ASN A 313 -19.88 -8.10 -8.88
CA ASN A 313 -20.78 -8.35 -7.75
C ASN A 313 -20.05 -9.10 -6.63
N PHE A 314 -20.08 -8.52 -5.43
CA PHE A 314 -19.38 -9.01 -4.25
C PHE A 314 -19.87 -10.42 -3.85
N ASP A 315 -21.17 -10.57 -3.63
CA ASP A 315 -21.75 -11.81 -3.09
C ASP A 315 -21.44 -13.00 -4.00
N ILE A 316 -21.70 -12.84 -5.31
CA ILE A 316 -21.43 -13.90 -6.31
C ILE A 316 -19.92 -14.22 -6.35
N THR A 317 -19.06 -13.21 -6.26
CA THR A 317 -17.60 -13.42 -6.36
C THR A 317 -17.09 -14.19 -5.14
N ILE A 318 -17.53 -13.81 -3.93
CA ILE A 318 -17.12 -14.48 -2.69
C ILE A 318 -17.72 -15.88 -2.59
N GLU A 319 -19.01 -16.05 -2.94
CA GLU A 319 -19.65 -17.35 -2.92
C GLU A 319 -18.93 -18.35 -3.86
N LEU A 320 -18.64 -17.96 -5.09
CA LEU A 320 -17.87 -18.78 -6.04
C LEU A 320 -16.46 -19.10 -5.51
N LEU A 321 -15.80 -18.13 -4.85
CA LEU A 321 -14.53 -18.37 -4.22
C LEU A 321 -14.64 -19.43 -3.13
N LEU A 322 -15.55 -19.25 -2.17
CA LEU A 322 -15.72 -20.18 -1.04
C LEU A 322 -16.09 -21.60 -1.52
N LEU A 323 -16.95 -21.72 -2.53
CA LEU A 323 -17.26 -22.99 -3.17
C LEU A 323 -16.01 -23.66 -3.75
N THR A 324 -15.17 -22.90 -4.47
CA THR A 324 -13.91 -23.43 -5.02
C THR A 324 -12.93 -23.84 -3.90
N LEU A 325 -12.88 -23.05 -2.81
CA LEU A 325 -12.03 -23.37 -1.66
C LEU A 325 -12.51 -24.60 -0.87
N LYS A 326 -13.80 -24.90 -0.92
CA LYS A 326 -14.40 -26.10 -0.29
C LYS A 326 -14.09 -27.38 -1.07
N GLU A 327 -14.02 -27.32 -2.38
CA GLU A 327 -13.69 -28.49 -3.22
C GLU A 327 -12.31 -29.07 -2.87
N SER A 328 -12.25 -30.43 -2.81
CA SER A 328 -11.06 -31.19 -2.37
C SER A 328 -10.12 -31.51 -3.51
#